data_c014c678a3d4256ad3d513d244a87f78
#
_entry.id   c014c678a3d4256ad3d513d244a87f78
#
_cell.length_a   1.000
_cell.length_b   1.000
_cell.length_c   1.000
_cell.angle_alpha   90.00
_cell.angle_beta   90.00
_cell.angle_gamma   90.00
#
_symmetry.space_group_name_H-M   'P 1'
#
loop_
_entity.id
_entity.type
_entity.pdbx_description
1 polymer ?
#
loop_
_entity_poly.entity_id
_entity_poly.type
_entity_poly.pdbx_seq_one_letter_code
_entity_poly.pdbx_strand_id
1 'polypeptide(L)'
;MLISRILSAFVMLLVFLSSMFLFSGRYFSFVIYIPSLLALFEWSKLLYFKSHEKKIFLLISLILIYFIDQHVDADNSRLILLIASVFWLCIAPLFLLFKINLKNFFLSALIGWVLVMPLIISLNYLIQLSPWVVLLVLTSIWLADSGAYFFGKQFGKK
;
A
#
# COMPACT_ATOMS: atom_id res chain seq x y z
N MET A 1 26.89 3.09 -4.36
CA MET A 1 25.60 3.18 -3.64
C MET A 1 24.40 3.64 -4.52
N LEU A 2 24.52 4.65 -5.40
CA LEU A 2 23.43 5.10 -6.27
C LEU A 2 23.08 4.05 -7.33
N ILE A 3 24.05 3.49 -8.01
CA ILE A 3 23.88 2.51 -9.09
C ILE A 3 23.16 1.25 -8.59
N SER A 4 23.51 0.74 -7.41
CA SER A 4 22.83 -0.43 -6.85
C SER A 4 21.35 -0.19 -6.54
N ARG A 5 20.99 1.02 -6.11
CA ARG A 5 19.59 1.41 -5.88
C ARG A 5 18.81 1.54 -7.18
N ILE A 6 19.42 2.13 -8.21
CA ILE A 6 18.80 2.24 -9.54
C ILE A 6 18.58 0.85 -10.13
N LEU A 7 19.58 -0.03 -10.03
CA LEU A 7 19.47 -1.41 -10.54
C LEU A 7 18.37 -2.21 -9.82
N SER A 8 18.30 -2.13 -8.48
CA SER A 8 17.25 -2.83 -7.74
C SER A 8 15.86 -2.28 -8.04
N ALA A 9 15.70 -0.95 -8.18
CA ALA A 9 14.44 -0.33 -8.57
C ALA A 9 14.01 -0.76 -9.98
N PHE A 10 14.94 -0.83 -10.93
CA PHE A 10 14.69 -1.27 -12.29
C PHE A 10 14.27 -2.75 -12.33
N VAL A 11 14.95 -3.63 -11.60
CA VAL A 11 14.57 -5.05 -11.51
C VAL A 11 13.18 -5.20 -10.89
N MET A 12 12.88 -4.49 -9.81
CA MET A 12 11.55 -4.52 -9.19
C MET A 12 10.46 -4.04 -10.15
N LEU A 13 10.73 -2.97 -10.91
CA LEU A 13 9.81 -2.45 -11.91
C LEU A 13 9.56 -3.47 -13.02
N LEU A 14 10.61 -4.12 -13.53
CA LEU A 14 10.48 -5.17 -14.54
C LEU A 14 9.65 -6.36 -14.04
N VAL A 15 9.91 -6.83 -12.82
CA VAL A 15 9.13 -7.93 -12.21
C VAL A 15 7.66 -7.53 -12.09
N PHE A 16 7.39 -6.31 -11.62
CA PHE A 16 6.04 -5.81 -11.47
C PHE A 16 5.30 -5.71 -12.81
N LEU A 17 5.91 -5.07 -13.81
CA LEU A 17 5.31 -4.93 -15.15
C LEU A 17 5.12 -6.31 -15.81
N SER A 18 6.10 -7.20 -15.72
CA SER A 18 5.98 -8.56 -16.26
C SER A 18 4.83 -9.32 -15.61
N SER A 19 4.65 -9.17 -14.28
CA SER A 19 3.55 -9.83 -13.58
C SER A 19 2.17 -9.32 -14.01
N MET A 20 2.06 -8.05 -14.39
CA MET A 20 0.80 -7.46 -14.88
C MET A 20 0.39 -7.96 -16.26
N PHE A 21 1.36 -8.11 -17.18
CA PHE A 21 1.07 -8.36 -18.58
C PHE A 21 1.23 -9.82 -19.00
N LEU A 22 2.12 -10.58 -18.34
CA LEU A 22 2.45 -11.95 -18.75
C LEU A 22 1.73 -13.02 -17.93
N PHE A 23 1.27 -12.67 -16.73
CA PHE A 23 0.66 -13.66 -15.83
C PHE A 23 -0.84 -13.39 -15.61
N SER A 24 -1.57 -14.42 -15.21
CA SER A 24 -2.97 -14.28 -14.79
C SER A 24 -3.07 -13.42 -13.54
N GLY A 25 -4.24 -12.80 -13.32
CA GLY A 25 -4.49 -11.92 -12.17
C GLY A 25 -4.10 -12.52 -10.81
N ARG A 26 -4.21 -13.84 -10.64
CA ARG A 26 -3.81 -14.53 -9.41
C ARG A 26 -2.32 -14.42 -9.11
N TYR A 27 -1.44 -14.53 -10.11
CA TYR A 27 0.00 -14.36 -9.89
C TYR A 27 0.37 -12.90 -9.62
N PHE A 28 -0.34 -11.97 -10.23
CA PHE A 28 -0.19 -10.55 -9.92
C PHE A 28 -0.52 -10.26 -8.45
N SER A 29 -1.54 -10.89 -7.87
CA SER A 29 -1.87 -10.75 -6.45
C SER A 29 -0.69 -11.11 -5.54
N PHE A 30 0.06 -12.17 -5.82
CA PHE A 30 1.26 -12.51 -5.02
C PHE A 30 2.33 -11.41 -5.08
N VAL A 31 2.51 -10.77 -6.24
CA VAL A 31 3.46 -9.66 -6.40
C VAL A 31 3.04 -8.44 -5.58
N ILE A 32 1.75 -8.24 -5.33
CA ILE A 32 1.23 -7.18 -4.44
C ILE A 32 1.37 -7.56 -2.97
N TYR A 33 1.14 -8.83 -2.59
CA TYR A 33 1.14 -9.26 -1.19
C TYR A 33 2.51 -9.11 -0.52
N ILE A 34 3.60 -9.40 -1.25
CA ILE A 34 4.96 -9.29 -0.71
C ILE A 34 5.29 -7.86 -0.27
N PRO A 35 5.20 -6.82 -1.12
CA PRO A 35 5.48 -5.45 -0.68
C PRO A 35 4.47 -4.95 0.35
N SER A 36 3.22 -5.40 0.32
CA SER A 36 2.23 -5.04 1.34
C SER A 36 2.59 -5.59 2.72
N LEU A 37 3.07 -6.83 2.80
CA LEU A 37 3.59 -7.41 4.05
C LEU A 37 4.85 -6.71 4.53
N LEU A 38 5.74 -6.32 3.62
CA LEU A 38 6.93 -5.53 3.96
C LEU A 38 6.53 -4.15 4.51
N ALA A 39 5.53 -3.50 3.91
CA ALA A 39 5.01 -2.23 4.41
C ALA A 39 4.42 -2.36 5.83
N LEU A 40 3.65 -3.42 6.10
CA LEU A 40 3.13 -3.71 7.44
C LEU A 40 4.24 -4.05 8.44
N PHE A 41 5.26 -4.76 8.00
CA PHE A 41 6.44 -5.02 8.82
C PHE A 41 7.18 -3.72 9.18
N GLU A 42 7.40 -2.82 8.22
CA GLU A 42 8.01 -1.50 8.49
C GLU A 42 7.10 -0.64 9.38
N TRP A 43 5.78 -0.65 9.17
CA TRP A 43 4.82 0.00 10.06
C TRP A 43 4.99 -0.46 11.52
N SER A 44 5.13 -1.77 11.74
CA SER A 44 5.33 -2.34 13.07
C SER A 44 6.65 -1.89 13.73
N LYS A 45 7.68 -1.58 12.94
CA LYS A 45 8.95 -1.03 13.43
C LYS A 45 8.80 0.44 13.80
N LEU A 46 8.15 1.24 12.96
CA LEU A 46 7.93 2.67 13.17
C LEU A 46 7.18 2.93 14.48
N LEU A 47 6.25 2.05 14.85
CA LEU A 47 5.46 2.17 16.07
C LEU A 47 6.05 1.40 17.27
N TYR A 48 7.28 0.89 17.11
CA TYR A 48 8.01 0.21 18.19
C TYR A 48 7.25 -0.97 18.81
N PHE A 49 6.53 -1.77 18.01
CA PHE A 49 5.86 -2.96 18.50
C PHE A 49 6.82 -3.92 19.17
N LYS A 50 6.45 -4.47 20.32
CA LYS A 50 7.22 -5.52 21.00
C LYS A 50 7.35 -6.75 20.13
N SER A 51 8.34 -7.59 20.38
CA SER A 51 8.64 -8.77 19.53
C SER A 51 7.44 -9.70 19.35
N HIS A 52 6.67 -9.95 20.41
CA HIS A 52 5.44 -10.75 20.33
C HIS A 52 4.29 -10.05 19.61
N GLU A 53 4.10 -8.74 19.85
CA GLU A 53 3.08 -7.92 19.19
C GLU A 53 3.30 -7.88 17.68
N LYS A 54 4.57 -7.73 17.25
CA LYS A 54 4.95 -7.75 15.85
C LYS A 54 4.61 -9.09 15.18
N LYS A 55 4.91 -10.21 15.85
CA LYS A 55 4.60 -11.54 15.32
C LYS A 55 3.10 -11.75 15.17
N ILE A 56 2.32 -11.37 16.20
CA ILE A 56 0.85 -11.45 16.17
C ILE A 56 0.28 -10.57 15.05
N PHE A 57 0.75 -9.31 14.95
CA PHE A 57 0.32 -8.37 13.93
C PHE A 57 0.55 -8.91 12.51
N LEU A 58 1.76 -9.44 12.22
CA LEU A 58 2.08 -9.99 10.91
C LEU A 58 1.29 -11.27 10.61
N LEU A 59 1.08 -12.14 11.61
CA LEU A 59 0.27 -13.35 11.43
C LEU A 59 -1.18 -13.00 11.11
N ILE A 60 -1.77 -12.06 11.84
CA ILE A 60 -3.14 -11.59 11.55
C ILE A 60 -3.18 -10.92 10.17
N SER A 61 -2.14 -10.16 9.80
CA SER A 61 -2.05 -9.55 8.48
C SER A 61 -2.05 -10.57 7.34
N LEU A 62 -1.33 -11.68 7.50
CA LEU A 62 -1.35 -12.80 6.54
C LEU A 62 -2.74 -13.42 6.41
N ILE A 63 -3.42 -13.65 7.55
CA ILE A 63 -4.78 -14.19 7.57
C ILE A 63 -5.75 -13.22 6.87
N LEU A 64 -5.64 -11.92 7.13
CA LEU A 64 -6.47 -10.89 6.50
C LEU A 64 -6.25 -10.81 4.99
N ILE A 65 -4.99 -10.87 4.53
CA ILE A 65 -4.67 -10.88 3.10
C ILE A 65 -5.29 -12.12 2.43
N TYR A 66 -5.14 -13.29 3.04
CA TYR A 66 -5.74 -14.52 2.54
C TYR A 66 -7.26 -14.43 2.49
N PHE A 67 -7.89 -13.88 3.54
CA PHE A 67 -9.34 -13.71 3.58
C PHE A 67 -9.84 -12.73 2.51
N ILE A 68 -9.13 -11.62 2.30
CA ILE A 68 -9.44 -10.65 1.24
C ILE A 68 -9.37 -11.32 -0.14
N ASP A 69 -8.32 -12.11 -0.39
CA ASP A 69 -8.12 -12.80 -1.66
C ASP A 69 -9.26 -13.78 -2.00
N GLN A 70 -9.83 -14.44 -0.99
CA GLN A 70 -10.85 -15.47 -1.19
C GLN A 70 -12.29 -14.94 -1.18
N HIS A 71 -12.57 -13.83 -0.49
CA HIS A 71 -13.94 -13.44 -0.13
C HIS A 71 -14.33 -12.03 -0.52
N VAL A 72 -13.39 -11.21 -1.01
CA VAL A 72 -13.72 -9.83 -1.40
C VAL A 72 -14.10 -9.77 -2.87
N ASP A 73 -15.41 -9.73 -3.12
CA ASP A 73 -16.01 -9.54 -4.42
C ASP A 73 -16.05 -8.04 -4.81
N ALA A 74 -16.40 -7.76 -6.06
CA ALA A 74 -16.48 -6.40 -6.60
C ALA A 74 -17.40 -5.47 -5.80
N ASP A 75 -18.51 -5.98 -5.27
CA ASP A 75 -19.49 -5.18 -4.50
C ASP A 75 -18.96 -4.87 -3.10
N ASN A 76 -18.37 -5.85 -2.41
CA ASN A 76 -17.76 -5.65 -1.09
C ASN A 76 -16.51 -4.75 -1.17
N SER A 77 -15.75 -4.83 -2.27
CA SER A 77 -14.57 -3.99 -2.49
C SER A 77 -14.92 -2.50 -2.53
N ARG A 78 -16.04 -2.14 -3.16
CA ARG A 78 -16.51 -0.74 -3.24
C ARG A 78 -16.73 -0.12 -1.86
N LEU A 79 -17.38 -0.85 -0.97
CA LEU A 79 -17.67 -0.37 0.39
C LEU A 79 -16.39 -0.18 1.19
N ILE A 80 -15.46 -1.13 1.11
CA ILE A 80 -14.16 -1.05 1.80
C ILE A 80 -13.35 0.13 1.26
N LEU A 81 -13.31 0.32 -0.06
CA LEU A 81 -12.60 1.44 -0.68
C LEU A 81 -13.24 2.79 -0.34
N LEU A 82 -14.57 2.85 -0.20
CA LEU A 82 -15.25 4.06 0.25
C LEU A 82 -14.88 4.41 1.70
N ILE A 83 -14.90 3.43 2.60
CA ILE A 83 -14.45 3.62 3.99
C ILE A 83 -12.99 4.08 4.04
N ALA A 84 -12.12 3.47 3.24
CA ALA A 84 -10.72 3.88 3.15
C ALA A 84 -10.57 5.32 2.62
N SER A 85 -11.38 5.72 1.64
CA SER A 85 -11.38 7.09 1.12
C SER A 85 -11.78 8.11 2.20
N VAL A 86 -12.81 7.82 2.99
CA VAL A 86 -13.21 8.65 4.13
C VAL A 86 -12.09 8.74 5.16
N PHE A 87 -11.42 7.62 5.45
CA PHE A 87 -10.25 7.63 6.35
C PHE A 87 -9.15 8.56 5.83
N TRP A 88 -8.76 8.44 4.56
CA TRP A 88 -7.69 9.23 3.98
C TRP A 88 -8.03 10.72 3.85
N LEU A 89 -9.28 11.06 3.52
CA LEU A 89 -9.70 12.44 3.33
C LEU A 89 -10.01 13.18 4.64
N CYS A 90 -10.52 12.47 5.64
CA CYS A 90 -10.98 13.09 6.90
C CYS A 90 -10.06 12.75 8.07
N ILE A 91 -9.78 11.46 8.31
CA ILE A 91 -9.12 11.02 9.55
C ILE A 91 -7.60 11.22 9.47
N ALA A 92 -6.97 10.85 8.36
CA ALA A 92 -5.52 10.96 8.22
C ALA A 92 -5.01 12.41 8.35
N PRO A 93 -5.63 13.45 7.75
CA PRO A 93 -5.24 14.83 7.98
C PRO A 93 -5.38 15.27 9.44
N LEU A 94 -6.43 14.82 10.14
CA LEU A 94 -6.61 15.13 11.57
C LEU A 94 -5.49 14.53 12.42
N PHE A 95 -5.05 13.30 12.12
CA PHE A 95 -3.90 12.70 12.80
C PHE A 95 -2.63 13.55 12.65
N LEU A 96 -2.40 14.09 11.46
CA LEU A 96 -1.24 14.97 11.19
C LEU A 96 -1.36 16.32 11.91
N LEU A 97 -2.55 16.94 11.87
CA LEU A 97 -2.78 18.23 12.51
C LEU A 97 -2.65 18.17 14.04
N PHE A 98 -3.24 17.15 14.66
CA PHE A 98 -3.24 17.00 16.11
C PHE A 98 -2.05 16.24 16.67
N LYS A 99 -1.11 15.79 15.80
CA LYS A 99 0.10 15.02 16.18
C LYS A 99 -0.24 13.87 17.14
N ILE A 100 -1.31 13.12 16.84
CA ILE A 100 -1.82 12.05 17.69
C ILE A 100 -0.76 10.95 17.84
N ASN A 101 -0.40 10.66 19.09
CA ASN A 101 0.60 9.65 19.39
C ASN A 101 -0.07 8.27 19.51
N LEU A 102 0.30 7.35 18.64
CA LEU A 102 -0.23 5.99 18.59
C LEU A 102 0.51 5.09 19.60
N LYS A 103 0.11 5.15 20.88
CA LYS A 103 0.69 4.31 21.94
C LYS A 103 -0.03 2.97 22.12
N ASN A 104 -1.27 2.86 21.65
CA ASN A 104 -2.08 1.65 21.82
C ASN A 104 -1.82 0.69 20.66
N PHE A 105 -1.40 -0.54 20.97
CA PHE A 105 -1.13 -1.60 19.99
C PHE A 105 -2.32 -1.85 19.05
N PHE A 106 -3.53 -2.02 19.60
CA PHE A 106 -4.72 -2.32 18.80
C PHE A 106 -5.06 -1.20 17.81
N LEU A 107 -5.02 0.05 18.28
CA LEU A 107 -5.28 1.21 17.42
C LEU A 107 -4.20 1.33 16.34
N SER A 108 -2.96 1.14 16.70
CA SER A 108 -1.82 1.16 15.77
C SER A 108 -1.90 0.05 14.71
N ALA A 109 -2.30 -1.15 15.11
CA ALA A 109 -2.48 -2.27 14.19
C ALA A 109 -3.65 -2.01 13.24
N LEU A 110 -4.79 -1.53 13.75
CA LEU A 110 -5.97 -1.21 12.95
C LEU A 110 -5.65 -0.14 11.90
N ILE A 111 -4.94 0.92 12.28
CA ILE A 111 -4.53 1.95 11.33
C ILE A 111 -3.59 1.37 10.26
N GLY A 112 -2.63 0.53 10.62
CA GLY A 112 -1.76 -0.15 9.66
C GLY A 112 -2.53 -0.95 8.62
N TRP A 113 -3.58 -1.67 9.04
CA TRP A 113 -4.44 -2.41 8.12
C TRP A 113 -5.30 -1.49 7.25
N VAL A 114 -5.86 -0.43 7.80
CA VAL A 114 -6.64 0.56 7.03
C VAL A 114 -5.76 1.29 5.99
N LEU A 115 -4.46 1.44 6.26
CA LEU A 115 -3.51 2.03 5.30
C LEU A 115 -3.16 1.08 4.16
N VAL A 116 -2.98 -0.22 4.43
CA VAL A 116 -2.40 -1.16 3.46
C VAL A 116 -3.43 -2.05 2.78
N MET A 117 -4.46 -2.54 3.50
CA MET A 117 -5.45 -3.47 2.90
C MET A 117 -6.22 -2.88 1.70
N PRO A 118 -6.65 -1.60 1.71
CA PRO A 118 -7.31 -1.01 0.54
C PRO A 118 -6.44 -0.96 -0.70
N LEU A 119 -5.10 -0.85 -0.55
CA LEU A 119 -4.17 -0.93 -1.68
C LEU A 119 -4.24 -2.30 -2.35
N ILE A 120 -4.24 -3.38 -1.56
CA ILE A 120 -4.36 -4.75 -2.07
C ILE A 120 -5.67 -4.93 -2.82
N ILE A 121 -6.78 -4.49 -2.22
CA ILE A 121 -8.11 -4.60 -2.80
C ILE A 121 -8.21 -3.81 -4.10
N SER A 122 -7.74 -2.55 -4.11
CA SER A 122 -7.83 -1.69 -5.29
C SER A 122 -6.99 -2.24 -6.45
N LEU A 123 -5.76 -2.68 -6.20
CA LEU A 123 -4.91 -3.23 -7.26
C LEU A 123 -5.45 -4.55 -7.82
N ASN A 124 -5.97 -5.44 -6.96
CA ASN A 124 -6.62 -6.67 -7.40
C ASN A 124 -7.91 -6.40 -8.19
N TYR A 125 -8.66 -5.37 -7.84
CA TYR A 125 -9.83 -4.95 -8.60
C TYR A 125 -9.43 -4.36 -9.96
N LEU A 126 -8.47 -3.45 -9.98
CA LEU A 126 -8.02 -2.78 -11.20
C LEU A 126 -7.39 -3.73 -12.22
N ILE A 127 -6.63 -4.74 -11.76
CA ILE A 127 -6.03 -5.71 -12.68
C ILE A 127 -7.07 -6.61 -13.37
N GLN A 128 -8.21 -6.86 -12.70
CA GLN A 128 -9.32 -7.59 -13.29
C GLN A 128 -10.02 -6.79 -14.40
N LEU A 129 -10.01 -5.45 -14.31
CA LEU A 129 -10.51 -4.60 -15.38
C LEU A 129 -9.57 -4.60 -16.58
N SER A 130 -8.31 -4.25 -16.36
CA SER A 130 -7.26 -4.29 -17.38
C SER A 130 -5.90 -3.95 -16.78
N PRO A 131 -4.80 -4.61 -17.20
CA PRO A 131 -3.44 -4.20 -16.84
C PRO A 131 -3.13 -2.74 -17.21
N TRP A 132 -3.70 -2.24 -18.30
CA TRP A 132 -3.52 -0.86 -18.74
C TRP A 132 -4.12 0.16 -17.77
N VAL A 133 -5.23 -0.18 -17.10
CA VAL A 133 -5.85 0.67 -16.08
C VAL A 133 -4.93 0.77 -14.87
N VAL A 134 -4.34 -0.34 -14.41
CA VAL A 134 -3.34 -0.32 -13.33
C VAL A 134 -2.16 0.56 -13.70
N LEU A 135 -1.62 0.38 -14.92
CA LEU A 135 -0.48 1.18 -15.40
C LEU A 135 -0.82 2.67 -15.45
N LEU A 136 -2.02 3.04 -15.92
CA LEU A 136 -2.47 4.43 -15.99
C LEU A 136 -2.53 5.06 -14.58
N VAL A 137 -3.13 4.36 -13.61
CA VAL A 137 -3.23 4.85 -12.23
C VAL A 137 -1.84 5.02 -11.62
N LEU A 138 -0.96 4.02 -11.73
CA LEU A 138 0.40 4.11 -11.19
C LEU A 138 1.23 5.20 -11.85
N THR A 139 1.13 5.34 -13.19
CA THR A 139 1.82 6.42 -13.91
C THR A 139 1.34 7.79 -13.43
N SER A 140 0.04 7.96 -13.19
CA SER A 140 -0.51 9.20 -12.66
C SER A 140 0.07 9.54 -11.28
N ILE A 141 0.21 8.54 -10.39
CA ILE A 141 0.82 8.72 -9.07
C ILE A 141 2.30 9.11 -9.22
N TRP A 142 3.06 8.40 -10.04
CA TRP A 142 4.48 8.69 -10.27
C TRP A 142 4.72 10.07 -10.88
N LEU A 143 3.86 10.50 -11.80
CA LEU A 143 3.92 11.85 -12.37
C LEU A 143 3.60 12.92 -11.32
N ALA A 144 2.60 12.69 -10.46
CA ALA A 144 2.26 13.58 -9.37
C ALA A 144 3.41 13.74 -8.37
N ASP A 145 4.01 12.62 -7.93
CA ASP A 145 5.13 12.62 -6.99
C ASP A 145 6.38 13.29 -7.59
N SER A 146 6.70 12.94 -8.83
CA SER A 146 7.82 13.56 -9.55
C SER A 146 7.60 15.07 -9.74
N GLY A 147 6.39 15.45 -10.15
CA GLY A 147 5.99 16.86 -10.29
C GLY A 147 6.13 17.60 -8.97
N ALA A 148 5.54 17.06 -7.89
CA ALA A 148 5.64 17.64 -6.55
C ALA A 148 7.09 17.83 -6.11
N TYR A 149 7.97 16.84 -6.36
CA TYR A 149 9.40 16.94 -6.04
C TYR A 149 10.09 18.07 -6.83
N PHE A 150 9.88 18.14 -8.16
CA PHE A 150 10.51 19.16 -8.99
C PHE A 150 10.01 20.56 -8.65
N PHE A 151 8.71 20.75 -8.50
CA PHE A 151 8.12 22.03 -8.09
C PHE A 151 8.57 22.43 -6.68
N GLY A 152 8.58 21.48 -5.73
CA GLY A 152 9.06 21.73 -4.38
C GLY A 152 10.53 22.14 -4.34
N LYS A 153 11.37 21.54 -5.19
CA LYS A 153 12.79 21.91 -5.29
C LYS A 153 13.00 23.29 -5.94
N GLN A 154 12.17 23.64 -6.93
CA GLN A 154 12.34 24.88 -7.69
C GLN A 154 11.70 26.10 -7.01
N PHE A 155 10.54 25.91 -6.38
CA PHE A 155 9.74 26.99 -5.79
C PHE A 155 9.62 26.91 -4.26
N GLY A 156 10.05 25.82 -3.65
CA GLY A 156 10.00 25.66 -2.20
C GLY A 156 10.94 26.66 -1.51
N LYS A 157 10.38 27.45 -0.60
CA LYS A 157 11.20 28.28 0.31
C LYS A 157 11.85 27.37 1.33
N LYS A 158 13.18 27.50 1.51
CA LYS A 158 13.94 26.88 2.59
C LYS A 158 13.53 27.47 3.93
#